data_08602f31557cbefef6dfbecaef54c29f
#
_entry.id   08602f31557cbefef6dfbecaef54c29f
#
_cell.length_a   1.000
_cell.length_b   1.000
_cell.length_c   1.000
_cell.angle_alpha   90.00
_cell.angle_beta   90.00
_cell.angle_gamma   90.00
#
_symmetry.space_group_name_H-M   'P 1'
#
loop_
_entity.id
_entity.type
_entity.pdbx_description
1 polymer ?
#
loop_
_entity_poly.entity_id
_entity_poly.type
_entity_poly.pdbx_seq_one_letter_code
_entity_poly.pdbx_strand_id
1 'polypeptide(L)'
;YQNKKYNEFLRATDYHFKITSIASKKALKENIESLVNVGDNTIEQVINDANEKRICLIDDKLIAFKENKEYLYNRVKDVKFSEFQKLYEYLEGQTPFSTQHKTKGTEFDNVLVILDNGGWNNYNFGNLFLGTGSASVLDRTQKIFYVCCTRAKENLAVFFHNPDADVIAKAK
;
A
#
# COMPACT_ATOMS: atom_id res chain seq x y z
N TYR A 1 3.67 -13.65 12.51
CA TYR A 1 4.27 -14.43 13.60
C TYR A 1 4.59 -13.56 14.81
N GLN A 2 5.34 -12.45 14.63
CA GLN A 2 5.72 -11.52 15.70
C GLN A 2 4.51 -11.02 16.52
N ASN A 3 3.42 -10.71 15.88
CA ASN A 3 2.17 -10.25 16.49
C ASN A 3 1.35 -11.39 17.12
N LYS A 4 1.93 -12.59 17.27
CA LYS A 4 1.28 -13.80 17.81
C LYS A 4 0.04 -14.27 17.03
N LYS A 5 -0.14 -13.84 15.80
CA LYS A 5 -1.22 -14.26 14.90
C LYS A 5 -0.86 -15.56 14.18
N TYR A 6 -0.74 -16.64 14.93
CA TYR A 6 -0.22 -17.91 14.41
C TYR A 6 -1.12 -18.55 13.35
N ASN A 7 -2.43 -18.41 13.46
CA ASN A 7 -3.35 -18.95 12.46
C ASN A 7 -3.26 -18.21 11.12
N GLU A 8 -3.07 -16.88 11.16
CA GLU A 8 -2.84 -16.08 9.96
C GLU A 8 -1.50 -16.45 9.32
N PHE A 9 -0.46 -16.63 10.14
CA PHE A 9 0.85 -17.08 9.67
C PHE A 9 0.75 -18.44 8.95
N LEU A 10 0.12 -19.43 9.55
CA LEU A 10 -0.03 -20.76 8.96
C LEU A 10 -0.81 -20.73 7.64
N ARG A 11 -1.84 -19.90 7.54
CA ARG A 11 -2.60 -19.71 6.29
C ARG A 11 -1.79 -19.00 5.21
N ALA A 12 -1.05 -17.95 5.59
CA ALA A 12 -0.26 -17.16 4.64
C ALA A 12 0.93 -17.94 4.06
N THR A 13 1.52 -18.84 4.85
CA THR A 13 2.67 -19.65 4.43
C THR A 13 2.26 -21.01 3.87
N ASP A 14 0.97 -21.35 3.93
CA ASP A 14 0.45 -22.69 3.59
C ASP A 14 1.25 -23.82 4.30
N TYR A 15 1.54 -23.60 5.59
CA TYR A 15 2.42 -24.48 6.36
C TYR A 15 1.72 -25.78 6.76
N HIS A 16 2.11 -26.89 6.15
CA HIS A 16 1.49 -28.22 6.38
C HIS A 16 2.30 -29.17 7.25
N PHE A 17 3.48 -28.78 7.70
CA PHE A 17 4.34 -29.70 8.47
C PHE A 17 3.87 -29.83 9.90
N LYS A 18 3.75 -31.08 10.39
CA LYS A 18 3.36 -31.36 11.76
C LYS A 18 4.51 -31.09 12.73
N ILE A 19 4.22 -30.38 13.80
CA ILE A 19 5.13 -30.18 14.93
C ILE A 19 4.91 -31.36 15.90
N THR A 20 5.85 -32.29 15.92
CA THR A 20 5.71 -33.53 16.70
C THR A 20 6.53 -33.57 18.00
N SER A 21 7.46 -32.62 18.19
CA SER A 21 8.36 -32.55 19.32
C SER A 21 8.70 -31.11 19.71
N ILE A 22 9.25 -30.92 20.91
CA ILE A 22 9.80 -29.66 21.37
C ILE A 22 10.96 -29.20 20.46
N ALA A 23 11.78 -30.16 20.01
CA ALA A 23 12.89 -29.88 19.10
C ALA A 23 12.39 -29.34 17.75
N SER A 24 11.34 -29.94 17.17
CA SER A 24 10.77 -29.46 15.91
C SER A 24 10.12 -28.07 16.06
N LYS A 25 9.51 -27.78 17.22
CA LYS A 25 8.98 -26.45 17.53
C LYS A 25 10.09 -25.40 17.64
N LYS A 26 11.20 -25.75 18.29
CA LYS A 26 12.36 -24.87 18.44
C LYS A 26 13.00 -24.57 17.10
N ALA A 27 13.23 -25.59 16.27
CA ALA A 27 13.77 -25.44 14.92
C ALA A 27 12.87 -24.54 14.03
N LEU A 28 11.54 -24.75 14.08
CA LEU A 28 10.60 -23.88 13.36
C LEU A 28 10.71 -22.43 13.81
N LYS A 29 10.81 -22.18 15.12
CA LYS A 29 10.96 -20.84 15.67
C LYS A 29 12.25 -20.18 15.16
N GLU A 30 13.38 -20.88 15.23
CA GLU A 30 14.69 -20.40 14.76
C GLU A 30 14.65 -20.08 13.25
N ASN A 31 14.05 -20.95 12.45
CA ASN A 31 13.86 -20.73 11.02
C ASN A 31 13.04 -19.47 10.72
N ILE A 32 11.93 -19.26 11.45
CA ILE A 32 11.10 -18.06 11.29
C ILE A 32 11.86 -16.80 11.70
N GLU A 33 12.57 -16.85 12.84
CA GLU A 33 13.35 -15.70 13.34
C GLU A 33 14.46 -15.31 12.35
N SER A 34 15.07 -16.26 11.66
CA SER A 34 16.04 -15.95 10.61
C SER A 34 15.44 -15.27 9.38
N LEU A 35 14.18 -15.58 9.04
CA LEU A 35 13.44 -14.92 7.96
C LEU A 35 12.88 -13.55 8.35
N VAL A 36 12.76 -13.26 9.63
CA VAL A 36 12.39 -11.92 10.13
C VAL A 36 13.59 -10.97 10.03
N ASN A 37 14.79 -11.46 10.30
CA ASN A 37 16.03 -10.68 10.36
C ASN A 37 16.84 -10.87 9.07
N VAL A 38 16.23 -10.60 7.93
CA VAL A 38 16.83 -10.84 6.60
C VAL A 38 17.98 -9.89 6.23
N GLY A 39 18.16 -8.80 6.98
CA GLY A 39 19.24 -7.83 6.73
C GLY A 39 19.20 -7.27 5.31
N ASP A 40 20.33 -7.37 4.61
CA ASP A 40 20.51 -6.90 3.24
C ASP A 40 20.14 -7.94 2.16
N ASN A 41 19.55 -9.07 2.55
CA ASN A 41 19.17 -10.12 1.60
C ASN A 41 18.20 -9.60 0.54
N THR A 42 18.39 -10.09 -0.67
CA THR A 42 17.51 -9.78 -1.81
C THR A 42 16.19 -10.56 -1.73
N ILE A 43 15.20 -10.14 -2.50
CA ILE A 43 13.91 -10.85 -2.61
C ILE A 43 14.14 -12.31 -3.01
N GLU A 44 15.01 -12.59 -3.98
CA GLU A 44 15.30 -13.96 -4.41
C GLU A 44 15.97 -14.79 -3.31
N GLN A 45 16.93 -14.22 -2.58
CA GLN A 45 17.60 -14.90 -1.48
C GLN A 45 16.61 -15.27 -0.37
N VAL A 46 15.70 -14.37 0.00
CA VAL A 46 14.67 -14.63 1.01
C VAL A 46 13.67 -15.69 0.55
N ILE A 47 13.26 -15.67 -0.72
CA ILE A 47 12.37 -16.70 -1.29
C ILE A 47 13.04 -18.08 -1.21
N ASN A 48 14.31 -18.18 -1.62
CA ASN A 48 15.05 -19.43 -1.61
C ASN A 48 15.27 -19.94 -0.18
N ASP A 49 15.66 -19.06 0.74
CA ASP A 49 15.85 -19.40 2.16
C ASP A 49 14.55 -19.87 2.82
N ALA A 50 13.42 -19.22 2.54
CA ALA A 50 12.10 -19.65 3.01
C ALA A 50 11.70 -21.02 2.47
N ASN A 51 12.02 -21.32 1.21
CA ASN A 51 11.78 -22.62 0.59
C ASN A 51 12.67 -23.72 1.18
N GLU A 52 13.97 -23.46 1.34
CA GLU A 52 14.91 -24.42 1.96
C GLU A 52 14.53 -24.76 3.40
N LYS A 53 14.12 -23.76 4.18
CA LYS A 53 13.64 -23.91 5.56
C LYS A 53 12.21 -24.45 5.64
N ARG A 54 11.57 -24.72 4.53
CA ARG A 54 10.19 -25.21 4.42
C ARG A 54 9.18 -24.36 5.18
N ILE A 55 9.39 -23.04 5.23
CA ILE A 55 8.45 -22.09 5.82
C ILE A 55 7.41 -21.66 4.78
N CYS A 56 7.86 -21.36 3.56
CA CYS A 56 7.00 -21.07 2.43
C CYS A 56 7.60 -21.76 1.20
N LEU A 57 6.88 -22.69 0.64
CA LEU A 57 7.37 -23.46 -0.51
C LEU A 57 7.14 -22.65 -1.79
N ILE A 58 8.07 -22.82 -2.73
CA ILE A 58 7.91 -22.29 -4.09
C ILE A 58 6.76 -23.08 -4.74
N ASP A 59 5.72 -22.37 -5.15
CA ASP A 59 4.54 -22.92 -5.78
C ASP A 59 4.54 -22.72 -7.31
N ASP A 60 3.59 -23.37 -7.98
CA ASP A 60 3.43 -23.28 -9.43
C ASP A 60 3.14 -21.83 -9.90
N LYS A 61 2.55 -20.98 -9.04
CA LYS A 61 2.26 -19.58 -9.36
C LYS A 61 3.54 -18.76 -9.45
N LEU A 62 4.48 -18.97 -8.53
CA LEU A 62 5.78 -18.30 -8.58
C LEU A 62 6.61 -18.81 -9.75
N ILE A 63 6.57 -20.11 -10.05
CA ILE A 63 7.24 -20.69 -11.21
C ILE A 63 6.68 -20.05 -12.49
N ALA A 64 5.37 -20.08 -12.66
CA ALA A 64 4.70 -19.46 -13.81
C ALA A 64 4.95 -17.95 -13.91
N PHE A 65 5.05 -17.25 -12.77
CA PHE A 65 5.40 -15.83 -12.76
C PHE A 65 6.83 -15.60 -13.26
N LYS A 66 7.79 -16.41 -12.82
CA LYS A 66 9.19 -16.34 -13.27
C LYS A 66 9.30 -16.54 -14.79
N GLU A 67 8.53 -17.48 -15.35
CA GLU A 67 8.53 -17.78 -16.78
C GLU A 67 7.78 -16.73 -17.61
N ASN A 68 6.55 -16.40 -17.22
CA ASN A 68 5.68 -15.53 -18.01
C ASN A 68 6.00 -14.04 -17.85
N LYS A 69 6.68 -13.65 -16.77
CA LYS A 69 7.05 -12.27 -16.43
C LYS A 69 8.55 -12.13 -16.16
N GLU A 70 9.37 -12.86 -16.90
CA GLU A 70 10.82 -12.92 -16.73
C GLU A 70 11.46 -11.53 -16.63
N TYR A 71 11.10 -10.60 -17.49
CA TYR A 71 11.61 -9.23 -17.45
C TYR A 71 11.32 -8.54 -16.10
N LEU A 72 10.10 -8.68 -15.60
CA LEU A 72 9.72 -8.08 -14.32
C LEU A 72 10.43 -8.77 -13.16
N TYR A 73 10.45 -10.11 -13.16
CA TYR A 73 11.14 -10.88 -12.13
C TYR A 73 12.62 -10.52 -12.04
N ASN A 74 13.32 -10.44 -13.18
CA ASN A 74 14.73 -10.07 -13.23
C ASN A 74 15.02 -8.64 -12.73
N ARG A 75 14.06 -7.74 -12.76
CA ARG A 75 14.19 -6.38 -12.20
C ARG A 75 13.95 -6.32 -10.69
N VAL A 76 13.17 -7.23 -10.12
CA VAL A 76 12.80 -7.17 -8.70
C VAL A 76 13.55 -8.16 -7.83
N LYS A 77 14.05 -9.27 -8.39
CA LYS A 77 14.71 -10.35 -7.63
C LYS A 77 15.91 -9.89 -6.81
N ASP A 78 16.69 -8.92 -7.35
CA ASP A 78 17.91 -8.39 -6.73
C ASP A 78 17.65 -7.17 -5.82
N VAL A 79 16.38 -6.73 -5.69
CA VAL A 79 16.00 -5.68 -4.76
C VAL A 79 16.08 -6.20 -3.33
N LYS A 80 16.54 -5.39 -2.38
CA LYS A 80 16.57 -5.76 -0.96
C LYS A 80 15.16 -6.07 -0.47
N PHE A 81 15.00 -7.16 0.24
CA PHE A 81 13.69 -7.56 0.78
C PHE A 81 13.11 -6.51 1.73
N SER A 82 13.96 -5.75 2.43
CA SER A 82 13.54 -4.63 3.28
C SER A 82 12.75 -3.55 2.52
N GLU A 83 13.04 -3.33 1.24
CA GLU A 83 12.27 -2.39 0.41
C GLU A 83 10.86 -2.94 0.12
N PHE A 84 10.76 -4.25 -0.10
CA PHE A 84 9.47 -4.91 -0.25
C PHE A 84 8.64 -4.85 1.05
N GLN A 85 9.27 -5.03 2.22
CA GLN A 85 8.60 -4.89 3.51
C GLN A 85 8.02 -3.48 3.70
N LYS A 86 8.80 -2.43 3.39
CA LYS A 86 8.34 -1.03 3.44
C LYS A 86 7.17 -0.77 2.49
N LEU A 87 7.23 -1.34 1.28
CA LEU A 87 6.12 -1.25 0.32
C LEU A 87 4.86 -1.92 0.87
N TYR A 88 4.99 -3.10 1.48
CA TYR A 88 3.88 -3.82 2.10
C TYR A 88 3.25 -3.00 3.23
N GLU A 89 4.07 -2.46 4.15
CA GLU A 89 3.61 -1.60 5.24
C GLU A 89 2.84 -0.37 4.71
N TYR A 90 3.33 0.25 3.64
CA TYR A 90 2.65 1.35 2.98
C TYR A 90 1.30 0.92 2.39
N LEU A 91 1.24 -0.21 1.69
CA LEU A 91 0.01 -0.72 1.07
C LEU A 91 -1.04 -1.12 2.11
N GLU A 92 -0.61 -1.68 3.25
CA GLU A 92 -1.49 -2.04 4.36
C GLU A 92 -1.91 -0.83 5.22
N GLY A 93 -1.43 0.38 4.90
CA GLY A 93 -1.78 1.60 5.63
C GLY A 93 -1.14 1.70 7.02
N GLN A 94 -0.04 1.00 7.25
CA GLN A 94 0.74 1.03 8.51
C GLN A 94 1.67 2.25 8.59
N THR A 95 1.62 3.13 7.58
CA THR A 95 2.36 4.38 7.53
C THR A 95 1.42 5.57 7.77
N PRO A 96 1.93 6.74 8.17
CA PRO A 96 1.11 7.97 8.27
C PRO A 96 0.58 8.46 6.92
N PHE A 97 1.01 7.83 5.81
CA PHE A 97 0.55 8.14 4.46
C PHE A 97 -0.51 7.16 4.00
N SER A 98 -1.58 7.68 3.39
CA SER A 98 -2.68 6.87 2.86
C SER A 98 -3.27 7.53 1.62
N THR A 99 -3.90 6.74 0.76
CA THR A 99 -4.67 7.31 -0.35
C THR A 99 -5.97 7.93 0.16
N GLN A 100 -6.46 8.95 -0.52
CA GLN A 100 -7.73 9.61 -0.19
C GLN A 100 -8.91 8.61 -0.13
N HIS A 101 -8.90 7.58 -0.97
CA HIS A 101 -9.91 6.53 -0.96
C HIS A 101 -9.85 5.65 0.30
N LYS A 102 -8.65 5.41 0.84
CA LYS A 102 -8.47 4.64 2.09
C LYS A 102 -8.89 5.43 3.34
N THR A 103 -8.89 6.76 3.27
CA THR A 103 -9.36 7.62 4.37
C THR A 103 -10.89 7.75 4.42
N LYS A 104 -11.63 7.18 3.45
CA LYS A 104 -13.09 7.17 3.46
C LYS A 104 -13.62 6.46 4.70
N GLY A 105 -14.43 7.17 5.48
CA GLY A 105 -14.96 6.66 6.77
C GLY A 105 -14.13 7.02 8.00
N THR A 106 -12.91 7.57 7.83
CA THR A 106 -12.15 8.14 8.96
C THR A 106 -12.43 9.64 9.08
N GLU A 107 -12.24 10.19 10.27
CA GLU A 107 -12.45 11.62 10.56
C GLU A 107 -11.25 12.15 11.34
N PHE A 108 -10.95 13.44 11.14
CA PHE A 108 -9.82 14.14 11.77
C PHE A 108 -10.30 15.49 12.30
N ASP A 109 -9.77 15.92 13.42
CA ASP A 109 -10.18 17.20 14.02
C ASP A 109 -9.82 18.38 13.10
N ASN A 110 -8.63 18.32 12.49
CA ASN A 110 -8.15 19.36 11.57
C ASN A 110 -7.79 18.76 10.22
N VAL A 111 -8.27 19.32 9.14
CA VAL A 111 -7.98 18.90 7.77
C VAL A 111 -7.53 20.09 6.92
N LEU A 112 -6.39 19.92 6.25
CA LEU A 112 -5.95 20.81 5.18
C LEU A 112 -6.10 20.08 3.85
N VAL A 113 -6.94 20.60 2.96
CA VAL A 113 -7.10 20.10 1.60
C VAL A 113 -6.28 20.96 0.65
N ILE A 114 -5.32 20.36 -0.04
CA ILE A 114 -4.52 21.02 -1.08
C ILE A 114 -5.10 20.63 -2.43
N LEU A 115 -5.57 21.62 -3.20
CA LEU A 115 -6.11 21.42 -4.54
C LEU A 115 -4.98 21.53 -5.57
N ASP A 116 -4.62 20.39 -6.13
CA ASP A 116 -3.62 20.27 -7.18
C ASP A 116 -4.15 19.32 -8.27
N ASN A 117 -4.12 19.73 -9.51
CA ASN A 117 -4.53 18.89 -10.63
C ASN A 117 -3.47 17.82 -10.98
N GLY A 118 -2.24 17.97 -10.46
CA GLY A 118 -1.16 16.99 -10.54
C GLY A 118 -0.68 16.63 -11.94
N GLY A 119 -0.98 17.42 -12.95
CA GLY A 119 -0.69 17.07 -14.34
C GLY A 119 -1.48 15.86 -14.87
N TRP A 120 -2.47 15.38 -14.14
CA TRP A 120 -3.34 14.27 -14.54
C TRP A 120 -4.62 14.80 -15.19
N ASN A 121 -5.04 14.17 -16.28
CA ASN A 121 -6.31 14.53 -16.94
C ASN A 121 -7.57 14.04 -16.18
N ASN A 122 -7.40 13.44 -15.01
CA ASN A 122 -8.48 12.80 -14.26
C ASN A 122 -9.24 13.75 -13.33
N TYR A 123 -8.61 14.84 -12.91
CA TYR A 123 -9.16 15.84 -11.98
C TYR A 123 -8.89 17.24 -12.49
N ASN A 124 -9.83 18.15 -12.26
CA ASN A 124 -9.62 19.58 -12.52
C ASN A 124 -10.47 20.40 -11.53
N PHE A 125 -9.83 20.92 -10.50
CA PHE A 125 -10.50 21.69 -9.46
C PHE A 125 -10.93 23.09 -9.96
N GLY A 126 -10.16 23.72 -10.84
CA GLY A 126 -10.56 24.97 -11.47
C GLY A 126 -11.87 24.83 -12.24
N ASN A 127 -11.95 23.83 -13.10
CA ASN A 127 -13.17 23.52 -13.84
C ASN A 127 -14.35 23.15 -12.95
N LEU A 128 -14.08 22.50 -11.80
CA LEU A 128 -15.14 22.18 -10.82
C LEU A 128 -15.82 23.46 -10.32
N PHE A 129 -15.05 24.48 -9.92
CA PHE A 129 -15.60 25.75 -9.42
C PHE A 129 -16.30 26.56 -10.53
N LEU A 130 -15.79 26.50 -11.75
CA LEU A 130 -16.37 27.20 -12.89
C LEU A 130 -17.59 26.47 -13.49
N GLY A 131 -17.76 25.17 -13.19
CA GLY A 131 -18.79 24.32 -13.81
C GLY A 131 -18.51 24.03 -15.29
N THR A 132 -17.25 24.03 -15.71
CA THR A 132 -16.84 23.83 -17.11
C THR A 132 -16.06 22.53 -17.29
N GLY A 133 -15.99 22.02 -18.52
CA GLY A 133 -15.23 20.80 -18.85
C GLY A 133 -16.11 19.55 -19.01
N SER A 134 -15.47 18.38 -19.10
CA SER A 134 -16.20 17.13 -19.31
C SER A 134 -16.94 16.67 -18.05
N ALA A 135 -18.18 16.21 -18.19
CA ALA A 135 -19.02 15.76 -17.09
C ALA A 135 -18.36 14.67 -16.25
N SER A 136 -17.61 13.75 -16.87
CA SER A 136 -16.94 12.65 -16.16
C SER A 136 -15.77 13.13 -15.28
N VAL A 137 -15.03 14.17 -15.70
CA VAL A 137 -13.97 14.77 -14.90
C VAL A 137 -14.57 15.60 -13.77
N LEU A 138 -15.64 16.35 -14.03
CA LEU A 138 -16.33 17.12 -12.99
C LEU A 138 -16.90 16.22 -11.90
N ASP A 139 -17.61 15.17 -12.27
CA ASP A 139 -18.18 14.20 -11.30
C ASP A 139 -17.10 13.56 -10.42
N ARG A 140 -15.99 13.15 -11.03
CA ARG A 140 -14.86 12.58 -10.31
C ARG A 140 -14.18 13.57 -9.38
N THR A 141 -13.95 14.80 -9.87
CA THR A 141 -13.33 15.88 -9.09
C THR A 141 -14.23 16.28 -7.91
N GLN A 142 -15.52 16.39 -8.13
CA GLN A 142 -16.50 16.69 -7.09
C GLN A 142 -16.53 15.60 -6.00
N LYS A 143 -16.53 14.34 -6.39
CA LYS A 143 -16.53 13.22 -5.45
C LYS A 143 -15.28 13.22 -4.56
N ILE A 144 -14.09 13.42 -5.14
CA ILE A 144 -12.86 13.42 -4.35
C ILE A 144 -12.78 14.67 -3.45
N PHE A 145 -13.19 15.83 -3.94
CA PHE A 145 -13.27 17.06 -3.15
C PHE A 145 -14.21 16.88 -1.96
N TYR A 146 -15.39 16.35 -2.19
CA TYR A 146 -16.34 16.00 -1.11
C TYR A 146 -15.73 15.07 -0.08
N VAL A 147 -15.10 13.98 -0.51
CA VAL A 147 -14.45 13.03 0.40
C VAL A 147 -13.39 13.73 1.26
N CYS A 148 -12.56 14.60 0.68
CA CYS A 148 -11.53 15.31 1.42
C CYS A 148 -12.12 16.27 2.45
N CYS A 149 -13.08 17.09 2.06
CA CYS A 149 -13.67 18.11 2.93
C CYS A 149 -14.49 17.51 4.08
N THR A 150 -15.20 16.41 3.83
CA THR A 150 -16.02 15.74 4.85
C THR A 150 -15.22 14.93 5.87
N ARG A 151 -13.91 14.98 5.84
CA ARG A 151 -13.06 14.34 6.87
C ARG A 151 -12.83 15.23 8.09
N ALA A 152 -13.09 16.53 7.98
CA ALA A 152 -12.90 17.47 9.08
C ALA A 152 -14.04 17.40 10.10
N LYS A 153 -13.70 17.30 11.39
CA LYS A 153 -14.65 17.42 12.51
C LYS A 153 -14.77 18.86 12.99
N GLU A 154 -13.64 19.52 13.16
CA GLU A 154 -13.58 20.85 13.77
C GLU A 154 -13.16 21.91 12.78
N ASN A 155 -12.00 21.73 12.14
CA ASN A 155 -11.41 22.72 11.26
C ASN A 155 -11.11 22.17 9.87
N LEU A 156 -11.59 22.88 8.86
CA LEU A 156 -11.30 22.63 7.45
C LEU A 156 -10.62 23.86 6.86
N ALA A 157 -9.43 23.67 6.28
CA ALA A 157 -8.79 24.64 5.43
C ALA A 157 -8.64 24.08 4.02
N VAL A 158 -8.90 24.89 3.02
CA VAL A 158 -8.73 24.52 1.61
C VAL A 158 -7.70 25.48 1.00
N PHE A 159 -6.64 24.94 0.43
CA PHE A 159 -5.60 25.69 -0.24
C PHE A 159 -5.58 25.33 -1.73
N PHE A 160 -5.68 26.36 -2.57
CA PHE A 160 -5.52 26.22 -4.01
C PHE A 160 -4.36 27.12 -4.45
N HIS A 161 -3.33 26.52 -5.03
CA HIS A 161 -2.17 27.26 -5.47
C HIS A 161 -2.49 28.05 -6.76
N ASN A 162 -2.35 29.37 -6.72
CA ASN A 162 -2.48 30.28 -7.84
C ASN A 162 -3.73 30.03 -8.72
N PRO A 163 -4.95 30.07 -8.15
CA PRO A 163 -6.18 29.92 -8.93
C PRO A 163 -6.45 31.14 -9.80
N ASP A 164 -7.11 30.93 -10.93
CA ASP A 164 -7.55 32.04 -11.81
C ASP A 164 -8.55 32.94 -11.07
N ALA A 165 -8.60 34.23 -11.49
CA ALA A 165 -9.47 35.23 -10.87
C ALA A 165 -10.96 34.82 -10.86
N ASP A 166 -11.42 34.15 -11.91
CA ASP A 166 -12.79 33.68 -12.04
C ASP A 166 -13.08 32.55 -11.04
N VAL A 167 -12.10 31.67 -10.78
CA VAL A 167 -12.21 30.61 -9.75
C VAL A 167 -12.33 31.22 -8.36
N ILE A 168 -11.51 32.26 -8.06
CA ILE A 168 -11.57 32.99 -6.78
C ILE A 168 -12.94 33.61 -6.58
N ALA A 169 -13.49 34.26 -7.64
CA ALA A 169 -14.80 34.88 -7.58
C ALA A 169 -15.95 33.91 -7.34
N LYS A 170 -15.83 32.66 -7.85
CA LYS A 170 -16.83 31.61 -7.70
C LYS A 170 -16.72 30.84 -6.37
N ALA A 171 -15.53 30.78 -5.78
CA ALA A 171 -15.26 30.07 -4.53
C ALA A 171 -15.65 30.88 -3.27
N LYS A 172 -15.94 32.18 -3.42
CA LYS A 172 -16.47 33.05 -2.35
C LYS A 172 -17.98 32.91 -2.23
#